data_9f3bdc1cf5010ae6a86c59bc11192a3e
#
_entry.id   9f3bdc1cf5010ae6a86c59bc11192a3e
#
_cell.length_a   1.000
_cell.length_b   1.000
_cell.length_c   1.000
_cell.angle_alpha   90.00
_cell.angle_beta   90.00
_cell.angle_gamma   90.00
#
_symmetry.space_group_name_H-M   'P 1'
#
loop_
_entity.id
_entity.type
_entity.pdbx_description
1 polymer ?
#
loop_
_entity_poly.entity_id
_entity_poly.type
_entity_poly.pdbx_seq_one_letter_code
_entity_poly.pdbx_strand_id
1 'polypeptide(L)'
;MKTYLLGLLTLILISCGGRATPDRTTRMTVDPNQLKFNKGDCLEFKIDSLTYGVGVVFDFSKDEGGIWYGLLLTDYESTNKPTTDSIINGRFLGRKIQSSLNDKGFEIGIDTEYVLDSLLTDNFSLVGNLTLNDKVRIGSQGATSDIDGLIQKLRNGKERRLNPPDDYREHSTKLNKFRPDEYFDVRDFIER
;
A
#
# COMPACT_ATOMS: atom_id res chain seq x y z
N MET A 1 8.45 -47.05 -65.26
CA MET A 1 8.99 -45.74 -64.81
C MET A 1 8.13 -45.28 -63.64
N LYS A 2 8.68 -45.35 -62.41
CA LYS A 2 8.02 -44.92 -61.15
C LYS A 2 8.73 -43.65 -60.70
N THR A 3 8.01 -42.54 -60.76
CA THR A 3 8.48 -41.21 -60.32
C THR A 3 8.18 -41.05 -58.81
N TYR A 4 9.23 -40.97 -57.99
CA TYR A 4 9.10 -40.69 -56.57
C TYR A 4 9.05 -39.18 -56.37
N LEU A 5 7.93 -38.70 -55.84
CA LEU A 5 7.73 -37.32 -55.41
C LEU A 5 8.29 -37.17 -53.98
N LEU A 6 9.40 -36.47 -53.86
CA LEU A 6 10.01 -36.16 -52.56
C LEU A 6 9.29 -34.96 -51.97
N GLY A 7 8.45 -35.20 -50.96
CA GLY A 7 7.80 -34.14 -50.20
C GLY A 7 8.74 -33.52 -49.17
N LEU A 8 9.11 -32.27 -49.38
CA LEU A 8 9.92 -31.47 -48.45
C LEU A 8 9.04 -30.99 -47.28
N LEU A 9 9.18 -31.64 -46.15
CA LEU A 9 8.47 -31.24 -44.90
C LEU A 9 9.23 -30.08 -44.24
N THR A 10 8.76 -28.85 -44.46
CA THR A 10 9.34 -27.67 -43.80
C THR A 10 8.79 -27.58 -42.38
N LEU A 11 9.65 -27.94 -41.40
CA LEU A 11 9.36 -27.72 -39.97
C LEU A 11 9.46 -26.24 -39.67
N ILE A 12 8.32 -25.59 -39.47
CA ILE A 12 8.24 -24.24 -38.91
C ILE A 12 8.41 -24.37 -37.39
N LEU A 13 9.61 -24.12 -36.92
CA LEU A 13 9.87 -23.89 -35.48
C LEU A 13 9.22 -22.56 -35.10
N ILE A 14 8.02 -22.62 -34.54
CA ILE A 14 7.41 -21.49 -33.84
C ILE A 14 8.23 -21.30 -32.57
N SER A 15 9.21 -20.41 -32.62
CA SER A 15 9.89 -19.88 -31.44
C SER A 15 8.84 -19.15 -30.60
N CYS A 16 8.33 -19.80 -29.55
CA CYS A 16 7.65 -19.12 -28.47
C CYS A 16 8.64 -18.17 -27.81
N GLY A 17 8.69 -16.94 -28.31
CA GLY A 17 9.36 -15.85 -27.64
C GLY A 17 8.72 -15.68 -26.28
N GLY A 18 9.33 -16.28 -25.25
CA GLY A 18 9.01 -15.98 -23.88
C GLY A 18 9.10 -14.46 -23.71
N ARG A 19 7.96 -13.80 -23.50
CA ARG A 19 7.96 -12.44 -23.00
C ARG A 19 8.75 -12.49 -21.69
N ALA A 20 9.96 -11.97 -21.70
CA ALA A 20 10.68 -11.65 -20.48
C ALA A 20 9.70 -10.78 -19.68
N THR A 21 9.23 -11.32 -18.55
CA THR A 21 8.58 -10.50 -17.52
C THR A 21 9.60 -9.42 -17.20
N PRO A 22 9.22 -8.12 -17.31
CA PRO A 22 10.14 -7.06 -16.95
C PRO A 22 10.60 -7.32 -15.52
N ASP A 23 11.91 -7.41 -15.34
CA ASP A 23 12.56 -7.60 -14.07
C ASP A 23 12.02 -6.56 -13.10
N ARG A 24 11.33 -7.05 -12.09
CA ARG A 24 10.63 -6.23 -11.13
C ARG A 24 11.68 -5.61 -10.24
N THR A 25 12.00 -4.35 -10.56
CA THR A 25 12.56 -3.41 -9.60
C THR A 25 14.06 -3.41 -9.41
N THR A 26 14.72 -2.67 -10.23
CA THR A 26 15.74 -1.78 -9.69
C THR A 26 14.95 -0.67 -8.94
N ARG A 27 14.68 -0.85 -7.64
CA ARG A 27 14.24 0.26 -6.80
C ARG A 27 15.38 1.28 -6.85
N MET A 28 15.19 2.36 -7.58
CA MET A 28 16.15 3.44 -7.61
C MET A 28 16.24 4.00 -6.20
N THR A 29 17.46 4.16 -5.69
CA THR A 29 17.69 4.82 -4.40
C THR A 29 17.21 6.25 -4.53
N VAL A 30 16.29 6.66 -3.67
CA VAL A 30 15.82 8.04 -3.62
C VAL A 30 16.86 8.86 -2.89
N ASP A 31 17.35 9.95 -3.51
CA ASP A 31 18.20 10.92 -2.81
C ASP A 31 17.36 11.62 -1.73
N PRO A 32 17.76 11.53 -0.43
CA PRO A 32 17.01 12.18 0.65
C PRO A 32 16.82 13.69 0.45
N ASN A 33 17.71 14.36 -0.27
CA ASN A 33 17.60 15.81 -0.56
C ASN A 33 16.50 16.13 -1.59
N GLN A 34 15.96 15.12 -2.27
CA GLN A 34 14.84 15.27 -3.20
C GLN A 34 13.49 15.04 -2.52
N LEU A 35 13.48 14.61 -1.26
CA LEU A 35 12.25 14.34 -0.53
C LEU A 35 11.68 15.62 0.09
N LYS A 36 10.40 15.87 -0.16
CA LYS A 36 9.64 16.94 0.50
C LYS A 36 9.20 16.56 1.91
N PHE A 37 8.90 15.28 2.12
CA PHE A 37 8.48 14.72 3.40
C PHE A 37 9.41 13.59 3.81
N ASN A 38 9.53 13.36 5.11
CA ASN A 38 10.39 12.35 5.69
C ASN A 38 9.56 11.19 6.26
N LYS A 39 10.21 10.06 6.51
CA LYS A 39 9.60 8.95 7.21
C LYS A 39 9.11 9.41 8.59
N GLY A 40 7.86 9.07 8.93
CA GLY A 40 7.20 9.48 10.15
C GLY A 40 6.38 10.77 10.01
N ASP A 41 6.55 11.55 8.94
CA ASP A 41 5.75 12.75 8.73
C ASP A 41 4.27 12.40 8.64
N CYS A 42 3.47 13.08 9.43
CA CYS A 42 2.02 12.98 9.46
C CYS A 42 1.44 14.03 8.54
N LEU A 43 0.71 13.60 7.54
CA LEU A 43 0.20 14.45 6.47
C LEU A 43 -1.33 14.49 6.52
N GLU A 44 -1.90 15.70 6.70
CA GLU A 44 -3.33 15.91 6.53
C GLU A 44 -3.69 16.11 5.07
N PHE A 45 -4.88 15.66 4.69
CA PHE A 45 -5.51 15.95 3.40
C PHE A 45 -7.01 16.16 3.57
N LYS A 46 -7.64 16.80 2.58
CA LYS A 46 -9.08 16.99 2.56
C LYS A 46 -9.78 15.76 1.98
N ILE A 47 -10.72 15.18 2.74
CA ILE A 47 -11.64 14.14 2.26
C ILE A 47 -12.82 14.80 1.52
N ASP A 48 -13.27 15.94 2.02
CA ASP A 48 -14.26 16.84 1.41
C ASP A 48 -14.04 18.28 1.91
N SER A 49 -14.97 19.19 1.63
CA SER A 49 -14.82 20.60 2.00
C SER A 49 -14.68 20.86 3.50
N LEU A 50 -15.15 19.93 4.34
CA LEU A 50 -15.20 20.10 5.80
C LEU A 50 -14.35 19.07 6.55
N THR A 51 -14.07 17.92 5.94
CA THR A 51 -13.51 16.75 6.62
C THR A 51 -12.05 16.53 6.24
N TYR A 52 -11.22 16.22 7.24
CA TYR A 52 -9.80 15.91 7.09
C TYR A 52 -9.55 14.41 7.25
N GLY A 53 -8.61 13.87 6.47
CA GLY A 53 -7.98 12.58 6.66
C GLY A 53 -6.50 12.74 7.00
N VAL A 54 -5.86 11.66 7.44
CA VAL A 54 -4.43 11.62 7.77
C VAL A 54 -3.79 10.35 7.25
N GLY A 55 -2.60 10.50 6.64
CA GLY A 55 -1.65 9.43 6.35
C GLY A 55 -0.31 9.70 7.02
N VAL A 56 0.44 8.65 7.35
CA VAL A 56 1.78 8.75 7.93
C VAL A 56 2.80 8.20 6.93
N VAL A 57 3.80 8.98 6.58
CA VAL A 57 4.85 8.57 5.64
C VAL A 57 5.66 7.42 6.22
N PHE A 58 5.71 6.30 5.52
CA PHE A 58 6.41 5.10 5.97
C PHE A 58 7.63 4.76 5.11
N ASP A 59 7.49 4.88 3.79
CA ASP A 59 8.48 4.44 2.83
C ASP A 59 8.47 5.32 1.57
N PHE A 60 9.49 5.14 0.75
CA PHE A 60 9.64 5.84 -0.53
C PHE A 60 10.01 4.85 -1.62
N SER A 61 9.52 5.10 -2.83
CA SER A 61 9.98 4.42 -4.02
C SER A 61 10.14 5.43 -5.15
N LYS A 62 10.99 5.12 -6.12
CA LYS A 62 11.20 5.91 -7.32
C LYS A 62 11.12 5.01 -8.54
N ASP A 63 10.40 5.45 -9.53
CA ASP A 63 10.33 4.86 -10.86
C ASP A 63 10.40 5.94 -11.96
N GLU A 64 10.10 5.58 -13.19
CA GLU A 64 10.09 6.52 -14.33
C GLU A 64 9.01 7.61 -14.18
N GLY A 65 7.94 7.35 -13.42
CA GLY A 65 6.85 8.29 -13.13
C GLY A 65 7.18 9.32 -12.06
N GLY A 66 8.23 9.08 -11.25
CA GLY A 66 8.64 9.99 -10.20
C GLY A 66 8.89 9.35 -8.85
N ILE A 67 8.81 10.17 -7.79
CA ILE A 67 8.92 9.74 -6.39
C ILE A 67 7.52 9.42 -5.86
N TRP A 68 7.39 8.26 -5.21
CA TRP A 68 6.19 7.79 -4.57
C TRP A 68 6.40 7.69 -3.07
N TYR A 69 5.48 8.21 -2.30
CA TYR A 69 5.45 8.14 -0.84
C TYR A 69 4.46 7.07 -0.40
N GLY A 70 4.93 6.08 0.34
CA GLY A 70 4.07 5.10 0.99
C GLY A 70 3.45 5.69 2.25
N LEU A 71 2.13 5.89 2.24
CA LEU A 71 1.37 6.42 3.37
C LEU A 71 0.69 5.27 4.12
N LEU A 72 0.98 5.12 5.40
CA LEU A 72 0.17 4.31 6.31
C LEU A 72 -1.18 5.00 6.50
N LEU A 73 -2.26 4.29 6.23
CA LEU A 73 -3.61 4.84 6.34
C LEU A 73 -4.10 4.79 7.78
N THR A 74 -4.63 5.94 8.26
CA THR A 74 -5.25 6.04 9.58
C THR A 74 -6.77 6.02 9.48
N ASP A 75 -7.45 5.81 10.61
CA ASP A 75 -8.92 5.95 10.71
C ASP A 75 -9.37 7.40 10.92
N TYR A 76 -8.43 8.35 10.97
CA TYR A 76 -8.76 9.76 11.18
C TYR A 76 -9.69 10.29 10.09
N GLU A 77 -10.86 10.75 10.51
CA GLU A 77 -11.84 11.44 9.68
C GLU A 77 -12.63 12.37 10.58
N SER A 78 -12.37 13.67 10.47
CA SER A 78 -12.94 14.66 11.38
C SER A 78 -13.06 16.03 10.71
N THR A 79 -14.03 16.82 11.14
CA THR A 79 -14.14 18.24 10.78
C THR A 79 -13.09 19.11 11.51
N ASN A 80 -12.51 18.61 12.58
CA ASN A 80 -11.40 19.27 13.24
C ASN A 80 -10.10 19.01 12.47
N LYS A 81 -9.23 20.01 12.40
CA LYS A 81 -7.87 19.79 11.91
C LYS A 81 -7.13 18.78 12.79
N PRO A 82 -6.40 17.81 12.20
CA PRO A 82 -5.61 16.88 12.99
C PRO A 82 -4.49 17.58 13.74
N THR A 83 -4.13 17.01 14.89
CA THR A 83 -2.94 17.34 15.67
C THR A 83 -2.12 16.08 15.85
N THR A 84 -0.82 16.20 16.17
CA THR A 84 0.03 15.05 16.48
C THR A 84 -0.59 14.17 17.56
N ASP A 85 -1.15 14.77 18.62
CA ASP A 85 -1.83 14.04 19.70
C ASP A 85 -3.06 13.28 19.21
N SER A 86 -3.87 13.87 18.32
CA SER A 86 -5.03 13.19 17.76
C SER A 86 -4.63 11.99 16.90
N ILE A 87 -3.48 12.06 16.22
CA ILE A 87 -2.94 10.96 15.41
C ILE A 87 -2.39 9.85 16.31
N ILE A 88 -1.62 10.18 17.35
CA ILE A 88 -1.08 9.23 18.34
C ILE A 88 -2.20 8.46 19.04
N ASN A 89 -3.32 9.12 19.33
CA ASN A 89 -4.49 8.51 19.96
C ASN A 89 -5.45 7.85 18.95
N GLY A 90 -5.13 7.90 17.67
CA GLY A 90 -5.87 7.26 16.58
C GLY A 90 -5.43 5.83 16.30
N ARG A 91 -5.91 5.29 15.20
CA ARG A 91 -5.63 3.90 14.80
C ARG A 91 -5.20 3.84 13.34
N PHE A 92 -4.29 2.93 13.04
CA PHE A 92 -3.99 2.51 11.67
C PHE A 92 -5.03 1.52 11.16
N LEU A 93 -5.28 1.58 9.87
CA LEU A 93 -6.00 0.56 9.11
C LEU A 93 -5.03 -0.58 8.78
N GLY A 94 -5.41 -1.82 9.04
CA GLY A 94 -4.50 -2.94 8.78
C GLY A 94 -5.20 -4.29 8.88
N ARG A 95 -4.41 -5.35 8.95
CA ARG A 95 -4.84 -6.74 9.06
C ARG A 95 -3.78 -7.61 9.71
N LYS A 96 -4.18 -8.72 10.27
CA LYS A 96 -3.24 -9.77 10.70
C LYS A 96 -2.89 -10.66 9.51
N ILE A 97 -1.60 -10.77 9.21
CA ILE A 97 -1.07 -11.57 8.12
C ILE A 97 -0.33 -12.75 8.72
N GLN A 98 -0.61 -13.96 8.23
CA GLN A 98 0.17 -15.12 8.64
C GLN A 98 1.59 -15.01 8.06
N SER A 99 2.59 -14.99 8.92
CA SER A 99 3.98 -14.98 8.50
C SER A 99 4.30 -16.27 7.74
N SER A 100 4.80 -16.15 6.52
CA SER A 100 5.27 -17.30 5.72
C SER A 100 6.52 -17.96 6.27
N LEU A 101 7.22 -17.29 7.20
CA LEU A 101 8.50 -17.73 7.77
C LEU A 101 8.34 -18.43 9.13
N ASN A 102 7.19 -18.25 9.78
CA ASN A 102 6.93 -18.86 11.08
C ASN A 102 5.51 -19.44 11.11
N ASP A 103 5.38 -20.76 11.18
CA ASP A 103 4.10 -21.46 11.30
C ASP A 103 3.29 -21.10 12.58
N LYS A 104 3.74 -20.15 13.39
CA LYS A 104 3.27 -19.93 14.76
C LYS A 104 2.69 -18.55 15.07
N GLY A 105 2.62 -17.62 14.10
CA GLY A 105 2.14 -16.28 14.46
C GLY A 105 1.56 -15.48 13.31
N PHE A 106 0.74 -14.51 13.68
CA PHE A 106 0.29 -13.45 12.77
C PHE A 106 1.17 -12.22 12.99
N GLU A 107 1.59 -11.59 11.91
CA GLU A 107 2.17 -10.25 11.91
C GLU A 107 1.08 -9.23 11.61
N ILE A 108 1.19 -8.06 12.19
CA ILE A 108 0.31 -6.94 11.88
C ILE A 108 0.85 -6.23 10.65
N GLY A 109 0.05 -6.21 9.60
CA GLY A 109 0.34 -5.43 8.41
C GLY A 109 -0.57 -4.22 8.33
N ILE A 110 0.01 -3.03 8.17
CA ILE A 110 -0.73 -1.76 8.04
C ILE A 110 -1.05 -1.52 6.57
N ASP A 111 -2.26 -1.06 6.28
CA ASP A 111 -2.65 -0.72 4.92
C ASP A 111 -1.88 0.53 4.46
N THR A 112 -1.23 0.39 3.32
CA THR A 112 -0.33 1.40 2.76
C THR A 112 -0.78 1.78 1.36
N GLU A 113 -0.81 3.07 1.08
CA GLU A 113 -1.07 3.60 -0.24
C GLU A 113 0.12 4.42 -0.72
N TYR A 114 0.66 4.07 -1.90
CA TYR A 114 1.71 4.84 -2.53
C TYR A 114 1.10 5.98 -3.34
N VAL A 115 1.54 7.19 -3.04
CA VAL A 115 1.03 8.44 -3.59
C VAL A 115 2.17 9.18 -4.28
N LEU A 116 1.92 9.67 -5.49
CA LEU A 116 2.92 10.39 -6.27
C LEU A 116 3.25 11.75 -5.63
N ASP A 117 4.52 12.15 -5.66
CA ASP A 117 5.02 13.40 -5.06
C ASP A 117 4.23 14.65 -5.49
N SER A 118 3.86 14.75 -6.76
CA SER A 118 3.05 15.87 -7.25
C SER A 118 1.69 15.96 -6.55
N LEU A 119 1.02 14.81 -6.33
CA LEU A 119 -0.25 14.78 -5.64
C LEU A 119 -0.10 15.21 -4.17
N LEU A 120 0.96 14.76 -3.50
CA LEU A 120 1.25 15.18 -2.13
C LEU A 120 1.51 16.68 -2.03
N THR A 121 2.26 17.23 -2.96
CA THR A 121 2.62 18.64 -2.97
C THR A 121 1.41 19.56 -3.00
N ASP A 122 0.38 19.19 -3.75
CA ASP A 122 -0.77 20.04 -4.01
C ASP A 122 -1.91 19.85 -2.99
N ASN A 123 -1.97 18.68 -2.32
CA ASN A 123 -3.15 18.30 -1.55
C ASN A 123 -2.88 17.99 -0.09
N PHE A 124 -1.61 17.95 0.33
CA PHE A 124 -1.25 17.54 1.70
C PHE A 124 -0.50 18.63 2.45
N SER A 125 -0.73 18.68 3.76
CA SER A 125 -0.02 19.57 4.67
C SER A 125 0.58 18.77 5.82
N LEU A 126 1.79 19.15 6.24
CA LEU A 126 2.47 18.56 7.38
C LEU A 126 1.78 18.96 8.69
N VAL A 127 1.44 17.97 9.51
CA VAL A 127 0.85 18.16 10.85
C VAL A 127 1.90 17.99 11.94
N GLY A 128 2.82 17.05 11.78
CA GLY A 128 3.85 16.71 12.73
C GLY A 128 4.63 15.48 12.29
N ASN A 129 5.45 14.92 13.17
CA ASN A 129 6.25 13.73 12.90
C ASN A 129 6.12 12.70 14.02
N LEU A 130 6.14 11.42 13.68
CA LEU A 130 6.18 10.27 14.58
C LEU A 130 7.44 9.46 14.32
N THR A 131 8.12 9.00 15.34
CA THR A 131 9.20 8.02 15.19
C THR A 131 8.58 6.62 15.11
N LEU A 132 8.50 6.07 13.90
CA LEU A 132 7.96 4.72 13.69
C LEU A 132 8.97 3.66 14.14
N ASN A 133 8.50 2.67 14.90
CA ASN A 133 9.32 1.55 15.35
C ASN A 133 9.44 0.45 14.27
N ASP A 134 10.18 -0.59 14.57
CA ASP A 134 10.48 -1.71 13.67
C ASP A 134 9.33 -2.71 13.49
N LYS A 135 8.22 -2.56 14.23
CA LYS A 135 7.03 -3.43 14.10
C LYS A 135 6.17 -3.09 12.89
N VAL A 136 6.34 -1.90 12.31
CA VAL A 136 5.57 -1.50 11.15
C VAL A 136 5.87 -2.43 9.96
N ARG A 137 4.83 -3.05 9.42
CA ARG A 137 4.88 -3.89 8.21
C ARG A 137 3.77 -3.47 7.27
N ILE A 138 4.00 -3.63 5.96
CA ILE A 138 2.98 -3.38 4.95
C ILE A 138 2.00 -4.55 4.94
N GLY A 139 0.73 -4.29 5.14
CA GLY A 139 -0.36 -5.26 5.12
C GLY A 139 -1.00 -5.41 3.75
N SER A 140 -1.60 -4.35 3.25
CA SER A 140 -2.00 -4.24 1.85
C SER A 140 -1.35 -3.03 1.24
N GLN A 141 -1.10 -3.11 -0.05
CA GLN A 141 -0.41 -2.07 -0.79
C GLN A 141 -1.24 -1.69 -2.01
N GLY A 142 -1.42 -0.40 -2.18
CA GLY A 142 -1.99 0.19 -3.38
C GLY A 142 -1.13 1.34 -3.89
N ALA A 143 -1.51 1.89 -5.02
CA ALA A 143 -0.92 3.10 -5.57
C ALA A 143 -2.01 3.95 -6.23
N THR A 144 -1.94 5.26 -6.04
CA THR A 144 -2.85 6.21 -6.65
C THR A 144 -2.13 7.48 -7.09
N SER A 145 -2.58 8.03 -8.21
CA SER A 145 -2.09 9.30 -8.75
C SER A 145 -3.07 10.45 -8.55
N ASP A 146 -4.22 10.20 -7.90
CA ASP A 146 -5.24 11.22 -7.65
C ASP A 146 -5.82 11.11 -6.24
N ILE A 147 -6.32 12.24 -5.74
CA ILE A 147 -6.83 12.35 -4.37
C ILE A 147 -8.15 11.58 -4.18
N ASP A 148 -8.99 11.53 -5.19
CA ASP A 148 -10.28 10.83 -5.12
C ASP A 148 -10.07 9.33 -4.97
N GLY A 149 -9.07 8.76 -5.69
CA GLY A 149 -8.65 7.38 -5.55
C GLY A 149 -8.19 7.04 -4.13
N LEU A 150 -7.39 7.92 -3.49
CA LEU A 150 -6.98 7.76 -2.10
C LEU A 150 -8.17 7.79 -1.15
N ILE A 151 -9.06 8.77 -1.31
CA ILE A 151 -10.27 8.92 -0.48
C ILE A 151 -11.16 7.68 -0.62
N GLN A 152 -11.37 7.20 -1.83
CA GLN A 152 -12.16 6.00 -2.07
C GLN A 152 -11.56 4.77 -1.40
N LYS A 153 -10.25 4.59 -1.47
CA LYS A 153 -9.55 3.48 -0.79
C LYS A 153 -9.69 3.56 0.73
N LEU A 154 -9.56 4.76 1.31
CA LEU A 154 -9.76 4.98 2.73
C LEU A 154 -11.18 4.60 3.15
N ARG A 155 -12.20 5.08 2.43
CA ARG A 155 -13.62 4.78 2.69
C ARG A 155 -13.92 3.28 2.55
N ASN A 156 -13.48 2.65 1.47
CA ASN A 156 -13.65 1.21 1.25
C ASN A 156 -12.94 0.39 2.32
N GLY A 157 -11.76 0.82 2.76
CA GLY A 157 -11.03 0.19 3.85
C GLY A 157 -11.80 0.25 5.17
N LYS A 158 -12.39 1.38 5.51
CA LYS A 158 -13.24 1.55 6.70
C LYS A 158 -14.53 0.72 6.59
N GLU A 159 -15.20 0.75 5.44
CA GLU A 159 -16.43 0.00 5.21
C GLU A 159 -16.22 -1.52 5.40
N ARG A 160 -15.15 -2.09 4.82
CA ARG A 160 -14.83 -3.51 5.01
C ARG A 160 -14.60 -3.90 6.46
N ARG A 161 -14.17 -2.98 7.32
CA ARG A 161 -13.99 -3.23 8.76
C ARG A 161 -15.31 -3.21 9.53
N LEU A 162 -16.23 -2.36 9.08
CA LEU A 162 -17.58 -2.29 9.66
C LEU A 162 -18.47 -3.42 9.16
N ASN A 163 -18.37 -3.72 7.87
CA ASN A 163 -19.22 -4.69 7.16
C ASN A 163 -18.34 -5.63 6.32
N PRO A 164 -17.59 -6.55 6.96
CA PRO A 164 -16.74 -7.46 6.21
C PRO A 164 -17.61 -8.39 5.33
N PRO A 165 -17.29 -8.54 4.05
CA PRO A 165 -18.00 -9.43 3.13
C PRO A 165 -18.00 -10.88 3.66
N ASP A 166 -19.11 -11.60 3.48
CA ASP A 166 -19.25 -12.98 3.98
C ASP A 166 -18.26 -13.94 3.31
N ASP A 167 -18.04 -13.78 2.02
CA ASP A 167 -17.05 -14.54 1.25
C ASP A 167 -15.61 -14.30 1.71
N TYR A 168 -15.30 -13.07 2.11
CA TYR A 168 -14.00 -12.70 2.66
C TYR A 168 -13.72 -13.41 4.00
N ARG A 169 -14.74 -13.49 4.89
CA ARG A 169 -14.62 -14.22 6.15
C ARG A 169 -14.40 -15.70 5.92
N GLU A 170 -15.18 -16.31 5.02
CA GLU A 170 -15.06 -17.72 4.69
C GLU A 170 -13.70 -18.03 4.05
N HIS A 171 -13.25 -17.21 3.10
CA HIS A 171 -11.99 -17.40 2.42
C HIS A 171 -10.79 -17.21 3.35
N SER A 172 -10.80 -16.17 4.20
CA SER A 172 -9.74 -15.92 5.17
C SER A 172 -9.64 -17.03 6.22
N THR A 173 -10.76 -17.60 6.63
CA THR A 173 -10.81 -18.69 7.60
C THR A 173 -10.31 -20.02 7.02
N LYS A 174 -10.71 -20.37 5.79
CA LYS A 174 -10.28 -21.61 5.12
C LYS A 174 -8.79 -21.63 4.81
N LEU A 175 -8.23 -20.51 4.40
CA LEU A 175 -6.83 -20.44 4.01
C LEU A 175 -5.88 -20.20 5.17
N ASN A 176 -6.36 -19.86 6.36
CA ASN A 176 -5.55 -19.43 7.52
C ASN A 176 -4.52 -18.31 7.21
N LYS A 177 -4.63 -17.69 6.02
CA LYS A 177 -3.61 -16.76 5.50
C LYS A 177 -3.88 -15.30 5.84
N PHE A 178 -5.16 -14.95 6.01
CA PHE A 178 -5.58 -13.59 6.29
C PHE A 178 -6.61 -13.58 7.39
N ARG A 179 -6.50 -12.60 8.27
CA ARG A 179 -7.55 -12.26 9.22
C ARG A 179 -8.38 -11.10 8.63
N PRO A 180 -9.61 -10.89 9.10
CA PRO A 180 -10.40 -9.73 8.72
C PRO A 180 -9.61 -8.45 8.91
N ASP A 181 -9.93 -7.44 8.13
CA ASP A 181 -9.39 -6.09 8.29
C ASP A 181 -9.71 -5.56 9.69
N GLU A 182 -8.71 -5.01 10.37
CA GLU A 182 -8.80 -4.55 11.76
C GLU A 182 -8.23 -3.12 11.89
N TYR A 183 -8.44 -2.53 13.08
CA TYR A 183 -7.82 -1.30 13.50
C TYR A 183 -6.73 -1.59 14.53
N PHE A 184 -5.61 -0.87 14.45
CA PHE A 184 -4.46 -1.04 15.35
C PHE A 184 -4.04 0.30 15.92
N ASP A 185 -3.86 0.38 17.23
CA ASP A 185 -3.47 1.62 17.89
C ASP A 185 -2.12 2.15 17.36
N VAL A 186 -2.07 3.42 16.98
CA VAL A 186 -0.84 4.07 16.49
C VAL A 186 0.29 3.94 17.51
N ARG A 187 -0.03 4.01 18.80
CA ARG A 187 0.93 3.89 19.90
C ARG A 187 1.75 2.61 19.96
N ASP A 188 1.24 1.54 19.35
CA ASP A 188 1.95 0.25 19.27
C ASP A 188 3.08 0.26 18.23
N PHE A 189 3.09 1.23 17.33
CA PHE A 189 3.97 1.34 16.17
C PHE A 189 4.90 2.55 16.20
N ILE A 190 4.94 3.29 17.30
CA ILE A 190 5.85 4.42 17.52
C ILE A 190 6.82 4.13 18.65
N GLU A 191 7.99 4.76 18.60
CA GLU A 191 8.94 4.78 19.72
C GLU A 191 8.37 5.67 20.84
N ARG A 192 8.61 5.29 22.07
CA ARG A 192 8.21 6.03 23.27
C ARG A 192 9.37 6.85 23.82
#